data_1f4f58903f0ddadc4db07edfa3ed8f31
#
_entry.id   1f4f58903f0ddadc4db07edfa3ed8f31
#
_cell.length_a   1.000
_cell.length_b   1.000
_cell.length_c   1.000
_cell.angle_alpha   90.00
_cell.angle_beta   90.00
_cell.angle_gamma   90.00
#
_symmetry.space_group_name_H-M   'P 1'
#
loop_
_entity.id
_entity.type
_entity.pdbx_description
1 polymer ?
#
loop_
_entity_poly.entity_id
_entity_poly.type
_entity_poly.pdbx_seq_one_letter_code
_entity_poly.pdbx_strand_id
1 'polypeptide(L)'
;MKKDLTPGRRESQPILIVEDSVDDFEAAKRAFGKANLNNPIKHAMSGEEALAYLRSDSLAKPGIILLDLNMPGLDGRKTLEIIKRSPELKQIPVVVLTTSDDERDVSACYEMGANTYIQKPVDFDGLITALKRLKEYWFEIALLPKEGEHG
;
A
#
# COMPACT_ATOMS: atom_id res chain seq x y z
N MET A 1 -11.45 24.63 -4.16
CA MET A 1 -10.34 24.80 -4.93
C MET A 1 -9.92 23.61 -5.62
N LYS A 2 -9.72 23.76 -6.82
CA LYS A 2 -9.33 22.62 -7.59
C LYS A 2 -7.97 22.10 -7.26
N LYS A 3 -7.14 22.89 -6.65
CA LYS A 3 -5.82 22.39 -6.33
C LYS A 3 -5.85 21.22 -5.36
N ASP A 4 -6.93 21.06 -4.62
CA ASP A 4 -7.04 19.92 -3.72
C ASP A 4 -7.21 18.62 -4.45
N LEU A 5 -7.58 18.69 -5.71
CA LEU A 5 -7.77 17.52 -6.55
C LEU A 5 -6.65 17.32 -7.53
N THR A 6 -5.59 18.13 -7.44
CA THR A 6 -4.51 18.01 -8.40
C THR A 6 -3.71 16.73 -8.20
N PRO A 7 -3.21 16.16 -9.28
CA PRO A 7 -2.37 14.97 -9.15
C PRO A 7 -1.12 15.19 -8.30
N GLY A 8 -0.56 16.39 -8.30
CA GLY A 8 0.63 16.66 -7.53
C GLY A 8 0.48 16.40 -6.05
N ARG A 9 -0.72 16.61 -5.51
CA ARG A 9 -0.93 16.34 -4.08
C ARG A 9 -0.78 14.86 -3.77
N ARG A 10 -1.37 13.99 -4.58
CA ARG A 10 -1.18 12.54 -4.38
C ARG A 10 0.24 12.12 -4.67
N GLU A 11 0.83 12.74 -5.68
CA GLU A 11 2.17 12.36 -6.10
C GLU A 11 3.22 12.68 -5.05
N SER A 12 2.91 13.54 -4.09
CA SER A 12 3.87 13.86 -3.02
C SER A 12 3.72 12.94 -1.82
N GLN A 13 2.66 12.14 -1.75
CA GLN A 13 2.47 11.25 -0.61
C GLN A 13 3.32 10.00 -0.77
N PRO A 14 3.94 9.51 0.32
CA PRO A 14 4.75 8.30 0.22
C PRO A 14 3.90 7.07 -0.06
N ILE A 15 4.53 6.06 -0.63
CA ILE A 15 3.97 4.71 -0.73
C ILE A 15 4.70 3.87 0.30
N LEU A 16 3.97 3.25 1.20
CA LEU A 16 4.57 2.38 2.19
C LEU A 16 4.47 0.94 1.71
N ILE A 17 5.61 0.29 1.54
CA ILE A 17 5.65 -1.12 1.15
C ILE A 17 6.06 -1.93 2.36
N VAL A 18 5.18 -2.84 2.79
CA VAL A 18 5.41 -3.70 3.95
C VAL A 18 5.77 -5.08 3.42
N GLU A 19 7.06 -5.41 3.50
CA GLU A 19 7.60 -6.59 2.85
C GLU A 19 8.90 -6.99 3.55
N ASP A 20 8.98 -8.23 4.04
CA ASP A 20 10.16 -8.68 4.75
C ASP A 20 11.30 -9.14 3.82
N SER A 21 11.01 -9.39 2.55
CA SER A 21 12.05 -9.78 1.59
C SER A 21 12.62 -8.53 0.94
N VAL A 22 13.92 -8.33 1.13
CA VAL A 22 14.60 -7.19 0.52
C VAL A 22 14.53 -7.29 -1.00
N ASP A 23 14.67 -8.50 -1.54
CA ASP A 23 14.61 -8.69 -2.99
C ASP A 23 13.24 -8.34 -3.54
N ASP A 24 12.17 -8.76 -2.85
CA ASP A 24 10.82 -8.44 -3.29
C ASP A 24 10.53 -6.95 -3.17
N PHE A 25 11.04 -6.32 -2.12
CA PHE A 25 10.91 -4.89 -1.98
C PHE A 25 11.60 -4.15 -3.12
N GLU A 26 12.84 -4.55 -3.43
CA GLU A 26 13.58 -3.89 -4.50
C GLU A 26 12.90 -4.10 -5.85
N ALA A 27 12.32 -5.28 -6.07
CA ALA A 27 11.58 -5.54 -7.31
C ALA A 27 10.38 -4.61 -7.43
N ALA A 28 9.63 -4.44 -6.35
CA ALA A 28 8.47 -3.55 -6.36
C ALA A 28 8.88 -2.11 -6.60
N LYS A 29 9.96 -1.67 -5.95
CA LYS A 29 10.47 -0.32 -6.11
C LYS A 29 10.88 -0.05 -7.56
N ARG A 30 11.60 -1.01 -8.15
CA ARG A 30 12.03 -0.88 -9.54
C ARG A 30 10.84 -0.89 -10.49
N ALA A 31 9.84 -1.71 -10.21
CA ALA A 31 8.65 -1.77 -11.05
C ALA A 31 7.87 -0.45 -11.01
N PHE A 32 7.76 0.17 -9.86
CA PHE A 32 7.14 1.49 -9.77
C PHE A 32 7.93 2.53 -10.56
N GLY A 33 9.27 2.47 -10.49
CA GLY A 33 10.09 3.38 -11.29
C GLY A 33 9.84 3.22 -12.78
N LYS A 34 9.73 1.98 -13.24
CA LYS A 34 9.44 1.72 -14.64
C LYS A 34 8.04 2.13 -15.05
N ALA A 35 7.13 2.22 -14.10
CA ALA A 35 5.78 2.71 -14.35
C ALA A 35 5.68 4.23 -14.25
N ASN A 36 6.82 4.92 -14.11
CA ASN A 36 6.89 6.36 -14.00
C ASN A 36 6.21 6.91 -12.76
N LEU A 37 6.30 6.18 -11.67
CA LEU A 37 5.78 6.63 -10.40
C LEU A 37 6.89 7.30 -9.63
N ASN A 38 6.70 8.56 -9.25
CA ASN A 38 7.74 9.36 -8.62
C ASN A 38 7.49 9.62 -7.14
N ASN A 39 6.53 8.95 -6.54
CA ASN A 39 6.27 9.09 -5.12
C ASN A 39 7.43 8.55 -4.30
N PRO A 40 7.73 9.17 -3.15
CA PRO A 40 8.70 8.56 -2.24
C PRO A 40 8.22 7.18 -1.82
N ILE A 41 9.14 6.23 -1.78
CA ILE A 41 8.81 4.87 -1.38
C ILE A 41 9.47 4.60 -0.05
N LYS A 42 8.68 4.17 0.93
CA LYS A 42 9.15 3.82 2.26
C LYS A 42 8.99 2.33 2.46
N HIS A 43 9.92 1.75 3.19
CA HIS A 43 9.98 0.31 3.39
C HIS A 43 9.80 -0.03 4.87
N ALA A 44 8.87 -0.91 5.17
CA ALA A 44 8.76 -1.52 6.49
C ALA A 44 8.99 -3.02 6.31
N MET A 45 9.88 -3.59 7.09
CA MET A 45 10.25 -4.99 6.94
C MET A 45 9.38 -5.91 7.78
N SER A 46 8.43 -5.36 8.53
CA SER A 46 7.53 -6.15 9.37
C SER A 46 6.28 -5.35 9.65
N GLY A 47 5.27 -6.03 10.18
CA GLY A 47 4.06 -5.35 10.61
C GLY A 47 4.34 -4.37 11.74
N GLU A 48 5.25 -4.73 12.64
CA GLU A 48 5.63 -3.85 13.74
C GLU A 48 6.26 -2.56 13.22
N GLU A 49 7.17 -2.67 12.26
CA GLU A 49 7.78 -1.47 11.67
C GLU A 49 6.74 -0.62 10.95
N ALA A 50 5.81 -1.28 10.25
CA ALA A 50 4.77 -0.55 9.55
C ALA A 50 3.92 0.27 10.52
N LEU A 51 3.51 -0.35 11.63
CA LEU A 51 2.69 0.35 12.60
C LEU A 51 3.46 1.48 13.29
N ALA A 52 4.74 1.28 13.56
CA ALA A 52 5.57 2.34 14.12
C ALA A 52 5.65 3.54 13.17
N TYR A 53 5.83 3.27 11.88
CA TYR A 53 5.86 4.32 10.89
C TYR A 53 4.53 5.08 10.85
N LEU A 54 3.41 4.33 10.82
CA LEU A 54 2.09 4.93 10.68
C LEU A 54 1.69 5.75 11.89
N ARG A 55 2.21 5.40 13.07
CA ARG A 55 1.86 6.08 14.30
C ARG A 55 2.79 7.24 14.64
N SER A 56 3.83 7.45 13.83
CA SER A 56 4.77 8.53 14.08
C SER A 56 4.16 9.86 13.64
N ASP A 57 4.16 10.83 14.55
CA ASP A 57 3.64 12.16 14.21
C ASP A 57 4.61 12.96 13.36
N SER A 58 5.88 12.55 13.32
CA SER A 58 6.89 13.29 12.59
C SER A 58 7.05 12.83 11.15
N LEU A 59 6.35 11.75 10.74
CA LEU A 59 6.47 11.22 9.39
C LEU A 59 5.16 11.44 8.64
N ALA A 60 5.28 11.72 7.34
CA ALA A 60 4.11 11.90 6.50
C ALA A 60 3.35 10.60 6.35
N LYS A 61 2.02 10.66 6.42
CA LYS A 61 1.20 9.48 6.20
C LYS A 61 1.27 9.07 4.74
N PRO A 62 1.30 7.76 4.47
CA PRO A 62 1.34 7.30 3.08
C PRO A 62 -0.02 7.51 2.41
N GLY A 63 0.02 7.67 1.10
CA GLY A 63 -1.20 7.70 0.31
C GLY A 63 -1.75 6.32 0.04
N ILE A 64 -0.91 5.30 0.13
CA ILE A 64 -1.31 3.92 -0.09
C ILE A 64 -0.30 3.01 0.60
N ILE A 65 -0.77 1.86 1.06
CA ILE A 65 0.07 0.84 1.69
C ILE A 65 0.00 -0.42 0.83
N LEU A 66 1.16 -0.93 0.40
CA LEU A 66 1.25 -2.26 -0.20
C LEU A 66 1.68 -3.22 0.87
N LEU A 67 0.93 -4.28 1.08
CA LEU A 67 1.10 -5.15 2.23
C LEU A 67 1.20 -6.61 1.81
N ASP A 68 2.32 -7.25 2.15
CA ASP A 68 2.46 -8.68 1.99
C ASP A 68 1.85 -9.38 3.21
N LEU A 69 1.14 -10.49 2.96
CA LEU A 69 0.52 -11.24 4.05
C LEU A 69 1.48 -12.16 4.75
N ASN A 70 2.45 -12.70 4.01
CA ASN A 70 3.30 -13.78 4.54
C ASN A 70 4.60 -13.23 5.08
N MET A 71 4.57 -12.79 6.33
CA MET A 71 5.75 -12.27 7.01
C MET A 71 5.85 -12.91 8.38
N PRO A 72 7.09 -13.11 8.89
CA PRO A 72 7.25 -13.62 10.26
C PRO A 72 6.84 -12.58 11.28
N GLY A 73 6.57 -13.03 12.49
CA GLY A 73 6.15 -12.15 13.58
C GLY A 73 4.73 -11.67 13.36
N LEU A 74 4.53 -10.37 13.49
CA LEU A 74 3.21 -9.78 13.22
C LEU A 74 2.99 -9.80 11.72
N ASP A 75 2.21 -10.77 11.26
CA ASP A 75 2.04 -10.97 9.82
C ASP A 75 1.11 -9.92 9.21
N GLY A 76 0.99 -9.99 7.88
CA GLY A 76 0.23 -8.99 7.16
C GLY A 76 -1.25 -8.99 7.49
N ARG A 77 -1.83 -10.15 7.79
CA ARG A 77 -3.26 -10.23 8.12
C ARG A 77 -3.56 -9.46 9.39
N LYS A 78 -2.73 -9.67 10.41
CA LYS A 78 -2.91 -8.96 11.67
C LYS A 78 -2.61 -7.48 11.53
N THR A 79 -1.61 -7.15 10.73
CA THR A 79 -1.28 -5.76 10.46
C THR A 79 -2.47 -5.05 9.78
N LEU A 80 -3.08 -5.70 8.80
CA LEU A 80 -4.25 -5.14 8.12
C LEU A 80 -5.38 -4.90 9.11
N GLU A 81 -5.63 -5.88 9.98
CA GLU A 81 -6.70 -5.76 10.96
C GLU A 81 -6.47 -4.54 11.87
N ILE A 82 -5.25 -4.39 12.36
CA ILE A 82 -4.93 -3.29 13.26
C ILE A 82 -5.10 -1.94 12.55
N ILE A 83 -4.62 -1.83 11.31
CA ILE A 83 -4.75 -0.59 10.56
C ILE A 83 -6.23 -0.24 10.37
N LYS A 84 -7.04 -1.21 9.98
CA LYS A 84 -8.43 -0.93 9.64
C LYS A 84 -9.33 -0.75 10.87
N ARG A 85 -8.84 -1.12 12.05
CA ARG A 85 -9.55 -0.85 13.29
C ARG A 85 -9.11 0.44 13.97
N SER A 86 -8.05 1.07 13.48
CA SER A 86 -7.56 2.32 14.05
C SER A 86 -8.28 3.51 13.40
N PRO A 87 -9.00 4.32 14.20
CA PRO A 87 -9.74 5.44 13.60
C PRO A 87 -8.87 6.40 12.79
N GLU A 88 -7.63 6.62 13.23
CA GLU A 88 -6.74 7.55 12.53
C GLU A 88 -6.03 6.92 11.33
N LEU A 89 -6.08 5.59 11.16
CA LEU A 89 -5.38 4.91 10.08
C LEU A 89 -6.29 4.25 9.06
N LYS A 90 -7.54 4.01 9.42
CA LYS A 90 -8.41 3.16 8.59
C LYS A 90 -8.72 3.75 7.23
N GLN A 91 -8.55 5.05 7.04
CA GLN A 91 -8.81 5.66 5.75
C GLN A 91 -7.69 5.46 4.74
N ILE A 92 -6.50 5.06 5.20
CA ILE A 92 -5.40 4.86 4.30
C ILE A 92 -5.68 3.60 3.48
N PRO A 93 -5.69 3.68 2.15
CA PRO A 93 -5.95 2.52 1.32
C PRO A 93 -4.86 1.45 1.49
N VAL A 94 -5.29 0.20 1.60
CA VAL A 94 -4.36 -0.92 1.71
C VAL A 94 -4.59 -1.86 0.54
N VAL A 95 -3.52 -2.11 -0.21
CA VAL A 95 -3.51 -3.07 -1.29
C VAL A 95 -2.67 -4.25 -0.83
N VAL A 96 -3.29 -5.44 -0.79
CA VAL A 96 -2.57 -6.66 -0.44
C VAL A 96 -1.88 -7.17 -1.70
N LEU A 97 -0.57 -7.40 -1.62
CA LEU A 97 0.23 -7.90 -2.73
C LEU A 97 0.99 -9.10 -2.22
N THR A 98 0.54 -10.31 -2.54
CA THR A 98 1.05 -11.53 -1.92
C THR A 98 0.99 -12.68 -2.91
N THR A 99 1.78 -13.73 -2.65
CA THR A 99 1.75 -14.93 -3.49
C THR A 99 0.54 -15.81 -3.21
N SER A 100 -0.18 -15.58 -2.10
CA SER A 100 -1.34 -16.40 -1.77
C SER A 100 -2.52 -16.12 -2.69
N ASP A 101 -3.16 -17.17 -3.19
CA ASP A 101 -4.41 -17.06 -3.93
C ASP A 101 -5.53 -17.82 -3.24
N ASP A 102 -5.34 -18.18 -1.98
CA ASP A 102 -6.35 -18.90 -1.19
C ASP A 102 -7.59 -18.03 -1.04
N GLU A 103 -8.74 -18.57 -1.43
CA GLU A 103 -9.99 -17.82 -1.37
C GLU A 103 -10.33 -17.35 0.03
N ARG A 104 -9.91 -18.11 1.05
CA ARG A 104 -10.15 -17.70 2.44
C ARG A 104 -9.35 -16.46 2.80
N ASP A 105 -8.10 -16.36 2.31
CA ASP A 105 -7.30 -15.17 2.52
C ASP A 105 -7.90 -13.98 1.79
N VAL A 106 -8.33 -14.17 0.55
CA VAL A 106 -8.93 -13.10 -0.24
C VAL A 106 -10.17 -12.57 0.47
N SER A 107 -11.08 -13.47 0.84
CA SER A 107 -12.34 -13.07 1.50
C SER A 107 -12.07 -12.39 2.83
N ALA A 108 -11.18 -12.94 3.64
CA ALA A 108 -10.87 -12.38 4.96
C ALA A 108 -10.28 -10.97 4.82
N CYS A 109 -9.41 -10.76 3.84
CA CYS A 109 -8.80 -9.45 3.66
C CYS A 109 -9.81 -8.40 3.26
N TYR A 110 -10.73 -8.74 2.35
CA TYR A 110 -11.77 -7.79 1.97
C TYR A 110 -12.72 -7.51 3.14
N GLU A 111 -13.04 -8.53 3.92
CA GLU A 111 -13.89 -8.33 5.10
C GLU A 111 -13.21 -7.42 6.12
N MET A 112 -11.90 -7.49 6.22
CA MET A 112 -11.15 -6.63 7.13
C MET A 112 -10.98 -5.21 6.61
N GLY A 113 -11.31 -4.95 5.35
CA GLY A 113 -11.24 -3.61 4.81
C GLY A 113 -10.13 -3.36 3.81
N ALA A 114 -9.48 -4.41 3.30
CA ALA A 114 -8.52 -4.23 2.22
C ALA A 114 -9.24 -3.64 1.02
N ASN A 115 -8.56 -2.71 0.35
CA ASN A 115 -9.15 -2.07 -0.81
C ASN A 115 -8.97 -2.90 -2.07
N THR A 116 -7.87 -3.64 -2.16
CA THR A 116 -7.59 -4.48 -3.32
C THR A 116 -6.68 -5.61 -2.89
N TYR A 117 -6.84 -6.76 -3.53
CA TYR A 117 -6.02 -7.93 -3.28
C TYR A 117 -5.42 -8.34 -4.63
N ILE A 118 -4.10 -8.37 -4.72
CA ILE A 118 -3.39 -8.69 -5.95
C ILE A 118 -2.46 -9.87 -5.67
N GLN A 119 -2.57 -10.92 -6.47
CA GLN A 119 -1.61 -12.02 -6.40
C GLN A 119 -0.32 -11.56 -7.06
N LYS A 120 0.82 -11.76 -6.38
CA LYS A 120 2.11 -11.38 -6.93
C LYS A 120 2.36 -12.14 -8.23
N PRO A 121 2.66 -11.43 -9.32
CA PRO A 121 3.05 -12.09 -10.55
C PRO A 121 4.37 -12.84 -10.39
N VAL A 122 4.56 -13.91 -11.16
CA VAL A 122 5.76 -14.72 -11.04
C VAL A 122 6.97 -14.09 -11.71
N ASP A 123 6.76 -13.17 -12.64
CA ASP A 123 7.87 -12.52 -13.33
C ASP A 123 7.83 -11.01 -13.15
N PHE A 124 8.97 -10.38 -13.45
CA PHE A 124 9.14 -8.95 -13.23
C PHE A 124 8.26 -8.14 -14.18
N ASP A 125 8.12 -8.57 -15.42
CA ASP A 125 7.28 -7.83 -16.38
C ASP A 125 5.83 -7.83 -15.95
N GLY A 126 5.34 -8.94 -15.39
CA GLY A 126 3.99 -9.00 -14.84
C GLY A 126 3.84 -8.06 -13.66
N LEU A 127 4.86 -7.96 -12.81
CA LEU A 127 4.83 -7.04 -11.69
C LEU A 127 4.77 -5.59 -12.16
N ILE A 128 5.59 -5.23 -13.16
CA ILE A 128 5.54 -3.87 -13.73
C ILE A 128 4.13 -3.58 -14.24
N THR A 129 3.54 -4.51 -14.98
CA THR A 129 2.19 -4.31 -15.52
C THR A 129 1.17 -4.11 -14.42
N ALA A 130 1.22 -4.96 -13.38
CA ALA A 130 0.26 -4.88 -12.29
C ALA A 130 0.38 -3.53 -11.56
N LEU A 131 1.60 -3.11 -11.26
CA LEU A 131 1.81 -1.87 -10.52
C LEU A 131 1.52 -0.64 -11.38
N LYS A 132 1.77 -0.74 -12.68
CA LYS A 132 1.41 0.35 -13.60
C LYS A 132 -0.10 0.55 -13.64
N ARG A 133 -0.86 -0.54 -13.70
CA ARG A 133 -2.32 -0.44 -13.71
C ARG A 133 -2.83 0.07 -12.38
N LEU A 134 -2.23 -0.36 -11.28
CA LEU A 134 -2.59 0.14 -9.97
C LEU A 134 -2.35 1.64 -9.87
N LYS A 135 -1.20 2.11 -10.37
CA LYS A 135 -0.88 3.52 -10.36
C LYS A 135 -1.89 4.31 -11.18
N GLU A 136 -2.24 3.82 -12.37
CA GLU A 136 -3.19 4.52 -13.23
C GLU A 136 -4.55 4.62 -12.55
N TYR A 137 -5.03 3.53 -11.98
CA TYR A 137 -6.31 3.57 -11.32
C TYR A 137 -6.28 4.47 -10.10
N TRP A 138 -5.27 4.31 -9.25
CA TRP A 138 -5.25 4.94 -7.94
C TRP A 138 -4.95 6.42 -8.01
N PHE A 139 -4.03 6.81 -8.89
CA PHE A 139 -3.56 8.18 -8.93
C PHE A 139 -4.16 9.00 -10.06
N GLU A 140 -4.79 8.37 -11.04
CA GLU A 140 -5.29 9.08 -12.20
C GLU A 140 -6.80 8.98 -12.38
N ILE A 141 -7.43 7.96 -11.80
CA ILE A 141 -8.86 7.75 -11.98
C ILE A 141 -9.62 7.91 -10.69
N ALA A 142 -9.19 7.24 -9.61
CA ALA A 142 -9.94 7.23 -8.37
C ALA A 142 -9.80 8.55 -7.63
N LEU A 143 -10.86 8.96 -6.96
CA LEU A 143 -10.80 10.07 -6.01
C LEU A 143 -10.60 9.47 -4.63
N LEU A 144 -9.57 9.94 -3.92
CA LEU A 144 -9.21 9.42 -2.62
C LEU A 144 -9.46 10.46 -1.54
N PRO A 145 -9.64 10.03 -0.29
CA PRO A 145 -9.74 10.98 0.81
C PRO A 145 -8.48 11.82 0.89
N LYS A 146 -8.63 13.08 1.23
CA LYS A 146 -7.48 13.95 1.39
C LYS A 146 -6.95 13.82 2.79
N GLU A 147 -5.64 13.78 2.90
CA GLU A 147 -5.00 13.67 4.19
C GLU A 147 -5.28 14.92 5.02
N GLY A 148 -5.66 14.69 6.28
CA GLY A 148 -5.84 15.81 7.19
C GLY A 148 -7.10 16.61 6.97
N GLU A 149 -7.97 16.14 6.08
CA GLU A 149 -9.21 16.84 5.85
C GLU A 149 -10.33 16.11 6.48
N HIS A 150 -11.26 16.67 6.81
CA HIS A 150 -12.40 16.14 7.39
C HIS A 150 -12.23 15.84 8.64
N GLY A 151 -12.45 16.25 8.67
CA GLY A 151 -12.70 16.15 9.88
C GLY A 151 -13.67 15.60 9.97
#